data_5ed9136ca821c40ced8b77b620fa7b50
#
_entry.id   5ed9136ca821c40ced8b77b620fa7b50
#
_cell.length_a   1.000
_cell.length_b   1.000
_cell.length_c   1.000
_cell.angle_alpha   90.00
_cell.angle_beta   90.00
_cell.angle_gamma   90.00
#
_symmetry.space_group_name_H-M   'P 1'
#
loop_
_entity.id
_entity.type
_entity.pdbx_description
1 polymer ?
#
loop_
_entity_poly.entity_id
_entity_poly.type
_entity_poly.pdbx_seq_one_letter_code
_entity_poly.pdbx_strand_id
1 'polypeptide(L)'
;PPAKYNPGSEVRNSLVSAGCIINGTVENSILFKKVFVGENCVIKNSIILNDVYLGDNTHIENCIVESRDTIRANSYHVGEDDIKIVIEKNERYVL
;
A
#
# COMPACT_ATOMS: atom_id res chain seq x y z
N PRO A 1 -6.03 -17.05 0.24
CA PRO A 1 -6.35 -16.81 1.66
C PRO A 1 -6.97 -15.45 1.88
N PRO A 2 -7.76 -15.27 2.92
CA PRO A 2 -8.35 -13.99 3.19
C PRO A 2 -7.28 -12.98 3.61
N ALA A 3 -7.64 -11.69 3.56
CA ALA A 3 -6.75 -10.66 4.04
C ALA A 3 -6.52 -10.81 5.54
N LYS A 4 -5.31 -10.43 5.99
CA LYS A 4 -4.92 -10.48 7.38
C LYS A 4 -4.71 -9.07 7.91
N TYR A 5 -5.40 -8.75 9.00
CA TYR A 5 -5.31 -7.43 9.62
C TYR A 5 -4.59 -7.61 10.96
N ASN A 6 -3.36 -7.14 11.04
CA ASN A 6 -2.56 -7.31 12.25
C ASN A 6 -2.91 -6.25 13.31
N PRO A 7 -2.58 -6.47 14.58
CA PRO A 7 -2.86 -5.50 15.63
C PRO A 7 -2.27 -4.13 15.30
N GLY A 8 -3.05 -3.08 15.54
CA GLY A 8 -2.65 -1.72 15.22
C GLY A 8 -3.02 -1.26 13.84
N SER A 9 -3.51 -2.15 12.98
CA SER A 9 -3.97 -1.73 11.67
C SER A 9 -5.35 -1.08 11.77
N GLU A 10 -5.64 -0.19 10.82
CA GLU A 10 -6.94 0.45 10.69
C GLU A 10 -7.31 0.49 9.23
N VAL A 11 -8.51 0.05 8.92
CA VAL A 11 -9.00 0.05 7.54
C VAL A 11 -10.40 0.67 7.53
N ARG A 12 -10.56 1.73 6.76
CA ARG A 12 -11.83 2.45 6.66
C ARG A 12 -12.18 2.69 5.20
N ASN A 13 -13.44 2.48 4.87
CA ASN A 13 -14.00 2.79 3.56
C ASN A 13 -13.12 2.29 2.42
N SER A 14 -12.72 1.03 2.49
CA SER A 14 -11.76 0.49 1.53
C SER A 14 -12.14 -0.92 1.12
N LEU A 15 -11.67 -1.31 -0.05
CA LEU A 15 -11.80 -2.69 -0.53
C LEU A 15 -10.41 -3.33 -0.43
N VAL A 16 -10.31 -4.44 0.28
CA VAL A 16 -9.06 -5.15 0.49
C VAL A 16 -9.24 -6.57 -0.02
N SER A 17 -8.47 -6.94 -1.04
CA SER A 17 -8.60 -8.24 -1.68
C SER A 17 -7.86 -9.33 -0.92
N ALA A 18 -8.04 -10.57 -1.38
CA ALA A 18 -7.45 -11.75 -0.75
C ALA A 18 -5.93 -11.68 -0.71
N GLY A 19 -5.36 -12.27 0.32
CA GLY A 19 -3.91 -12.40 0.45
C GLY A 19 -3.19 -11.15 0.94
N CYS A 20 -3.90 -10.06 1.19
CA CYS A 20 -3.26 -8.86 1.72
C CYS A 20 -2.88 -9.04 3.18
N ILE A 21 -1.80 -8.37 3.59
CA ILE A 21 -1.36 -8.31 4.99
C ILE A 21 -1.27 -6.85 5.36
N ILE A 22 -2.05 -6.42 6.34
CA ILE A 22 -2.17 -5.00 6.67
C ILE A 22 -1.63 -4.76 8.08
N ASN A 23 -0.60 -3.92 8.18
CA ASN A 23 -0.03 -3.51 9.46
C ASN A 23 -0.16 -2.00 9.69
N GLY A 24 -0.69 -1.27 8.72
CA GLY A 24 -0.82 0.17 8.81
C GLY A 24 -2.27 0.64 8.66
N THR A 25 -2.42 1.86 8.21
CA THR A 25 -3.73 2.50 8.03
C THR A 25 -4.06 2.58 6.55
N VAL A 26 -5.29 2.17 6.21
CA VAL A 26 -5.79 2.21 4.83
C VAL A 26 -7.14 2.92 4.88
N GLU A 27 -7.28 3.97 4.09
CA GLU A 27 -8.49 4.78 4.09
C GLU A 27 -8.89 5.13 2.67
N ASN A 28 -10.16 4.91 2.35
CA ASN A 28 -10.74 5.32 1.08
C ASN A 28 -9.92 4.83 -0.12
N SER A 29 -9.50 3.57 -0.07
CA SER A 29 -8.56 3.01 -1.05
C SER A 29 -9.01 1.62 -1.49
N ILE A 30 -8.39 1.16 -2.59
CA ILE A 30 -8.61 -0.18 -3.10
C ILE A 30 -7.26 -0.89 -3.14
N LEU A 31 -7.16 -2.01 -2.44
CA LEU A 31 -5.98 -2.86 -2.47
C LEU A 31 -6.31 -4.14 -3.20
N PHE A 32 -5.57 -4.41 -4.26
CA PHE A 32 -5.73 -5.63 -5.02
C PHE A 32 -5.09 -6.80 -4.27
N LYS A 33 -4.89 -7.94 -4.92
CA LYS A 33 -4.48 -9.17 -4.23
C LYS A 33 -3.03 -9.11 -3.77
N LYS A 34 -2.76 -9.70 -2.61
CA LYS A 34 -1.41 -9.93 -2.10
C LYS A 34 -0.62 -8.65 -1.89
N VAL A 35 -1.26 -7.60 -1.44
CA VAL A 35 -0.57 -6.36 -1.08
C VAL A 35 -0.10 -6.46 0.36
N PHE A 36 1.16 -6.12 0.58
CA PHE A 36 1.72 -6.03 1.93
C PHE A 36 1.83 -4.55 2.33
N VAL A 37 1.21 -4.19 3.44
CA VAL A 37 1.26 -2.83 3.98
C VAL A 37 2.04 -2.89 5.28
N GLY A 38 3.19 -2.26 5.31
CA GLY A 38 4.07 -2.26 6.47
C GLY A 38 3.53 -1.46 7.66
N GLU A 39 4.27 -1.52 8.76
CA GLU A 39 3.88 -0.79 9.98
C GLU A 39 4.00 0.71 9.78
N ASN A 40 3.08 1.44 10.37
CA ASN A 40 3.01 2.90 10.28
C ASN A 40 2.83 3.42 8.85
N CYS A 41 2.44 2.57 7.91
CA CYS A 41 2.07 3.04 6.60
C CYS A 41 0.72 3.73 6.66
N VAL A 42 0.54 4.73 5.81
CA VAL A 42 -0.72 5.43 5.64
C VAL A 42 -1.04 5.45 4.16
N ILE A 43 -2.16 4.84 3.79
CA ILE A 43 -2.61 4.79 2.41
C ILE A 43 -3.96 5.48 2.35
N LYS A 44 -4.08 6.53 1.56
CA LYS A 44 -5.30 7.31 1.42
C LYS A 44 -5.63 7.54 -0.05
N ASN A 45 -6.92 7.43 -0.38
CA ASN A 45 -7.44 7.82 -1.69
C ASN A 45 -6.61 7.22 -2.84
N SER A 46 -6.23 5.95 -2.73
CA SER A 46 -5.28 5.34 -3.65
C SER A 46 -5.74 3.98 -4.12
N ILE A 47 -5.15 3.53 -5.21
CA ILE A 47 -5.35 2.18 -5.73
C ILE A 47 -3.99 1.51 -5.74
N ILE A 48 -3.88 0.40 -5.02
CA ILE A 48 -2.64 -0.38 -4.95
C ILE A 48 -2.89 -1.67 -5.71
N LEU A 49 -2.15 -1.89 -6.79
CA LEU A 49 -2.39 -3.05 -7.64
C LEU A 49 -1.78 -4.31 -7.05
N ASN A 50 -1.83 -5.42 -7.80
CA ASN A 50 -1.50 -6.74 -7.25
C ASN A 50 -0.06 -6.86 -6.79
N ASP A 51 0.15 -7.57 -5.68
CA ASP A 51 1.46 -8.01 -5.21
C ASP A 51 2.43 -6.85 -5.00
N VAL A 52 1.95 -5.76 -4.46
CA VAL A 52 2.79 -4.61 -4.10
C VAL A 52 3.25 -4.76 -2.66
N TYR A 53 4.51 -4.44 -2.41
CA TYR A 53 5.08 -4.45 -1.07
C TYR A 53 5.36 -3.00 -0.65
N LEU A 54 4.71 -2.55 0.40
CA LEU A 54 4.94 -1.20 0.94
C LEU A 54 5.74 -1.33 2.22
N GLY A 55 6.98 -0.85 2.19
CA GLY A 55 7.86 -0.87 3.36
C GLY A 55 7.34 0.03 4.47
N ASP A 56 7.81 -0.21 5.69
CA ASP A 56 7.33 0.51 6.88
C ASP A 56 7.43 2.02 6.72
N ASN A 57 6.55 2.74 7.39
CA ASN A 57 6.55 4.20 7.46
C ASN A 57 6.37 4.88 6.09
N THR A 58 5.70 4.23 5.17
CA THR A 58 5.45 4.78 3.84
C THR A 58 4.10 5.47 3.81
N HIS A 59 4.07 6.65 3.17
CA HIS A 59 2.85 7.42 3.00
C HIS A 59 2.47 7.44 1.51
N ILE A 60 1.28 6.97 1.19
CA ILE A 60 0.76 6.93 -0.18
C ILE A 60 -0.58 7.66 -0.17
N GLU A 61 -0.69 8.70 -0.98
CA GLU A 61 -1.92 9.46 -1.03
C GLU A 61 -2.20 9.91 -2.46
N ASN A 62 -3.41 9.67 -2.92
CA ASN A 62 -3.86 10.07 -4.25
C ASN A 62 -2.93 9.49 -5.34
N CYS A 63 -2.64 8.20 -5.22
CA CYS A 63 -1.72 7.51 -6.13
C CYS A 63 -2.33 6.22 -6.66
N ILE A 64 -1.78 5.76 -7.78
CA ILE A 64 -1.97 4.40 -8.24
C ILE A 64 -0.59 3.76 -8.25
N VAL A 65 -0.41 2.69 -7.48
CA VAL A 65 0.88 1.98 -7.40
C VAL A 65 0.81 0.75 -8.29
N GLU A 66 1.78 0.63 -9.19
CA GLU A 66 1.80 -0.42 -10.20
C GLU A 66 2.00 -1.80 -9.59
N SER A 67 1.45 -2.81 -10.25
CA SER A 67 1.56 -4.20 -9.81
C SER A 67 3.01 -4.63 -9.63
N ARG A 68 3.24 -5.43 -8.61
CA ARG A 68 4.52 -6.04 -8.29
C ARG A 68 5.62 -5.06 -7.92
N ASP A 69 5.27 -3.81 -7.66
CA ASP A 69 6.23 -2.83 -7.19
C ASP A 69 6.62 -3.11 -5.75
N THR A 70 7.83 -2.74 -5.40
CA THR A 70 8.33 -2.75 -4.04
C THR A 70 8.74 -1.34 -3.67
N ILE A 71 8.02 -0.77 -2.74
CA ILE A 71 8.24 0.61 -2.28
C ILE A 71 9.06 0.54 -1.01
N ARG A 72 10.19 1.22 -0.98
CA ARG A 72 11.09 1.17 0.17
C ARG A 72 10.46 1.82 1.39
N ALA A 73 10.88 1.36 2.56
CA ALA A 73 10.47 1.97 3.82
C ALA A 73 10.77 3.48 3.81
N ASN A 74 9.97 4.23 4.55
CA ASN A 74 10.12 5.67 4.70
C ASN A 74 9.92 6.46 3.42
N SER A 75 9.13 5.93 2.49
CA SER A 75 8.81 6.61 1.24
C SER A 75 7.59 7.51 1.41
N TYR A 76 7.53 8.55 0.59
CA TYR A 76 6.43 9.51 0.63
C TYR A 76 6.02 9.84 -0.80
N HIS A 77 4.81 9.42 -1.17
CA HIS A 77 4.26 9.66 -2.50
C HIS A 77 2.88 10.28 -2.37
N VAL A 78 2.71 11.46 -2.93
CA VAL A 78 1.42 12.17 -2.91
C VAL A 78 1.15 12.74 -4.29
N GLY A 79 -0.03 12.45 -4.82
CA GLY A 79 -0.52 13.15 -6.00
C GLY A 79 -1.14 14.46 -5.56
N GLU A 80 -0.54 15.58 -5.97
CA GLU A 80 -0.98 16.90 -5.53
C GLU A 80 -2.25 17.33 -6.26
N ASP A 81 -2.12 17.75 -7.49
CA ASP A 81 -3.26 18.21 -8.28
C ASP A 81 -3.90 17.05 -9.06
N ASP A 82 -3.10 16.10 -9.46
CA ASP A 82 -3.56 14.92 -10.20
C ASP A 82 -3.09 13.66 -9.50
N ILE A 83 -3.71 12.54 -9.88
CA ILE A 83 -3.29 11.23 -9.41
C ILE A 83 -1.85 10.98 -9.85
N LYS A 84 -1.04 10.50 -8.92
CA LYS A 84 0.35 10.15 -9.21
C LYS A 84 0.46 8.66 -9.47
N ILE A 85 1.08 8.31 -10.59
CA ILE A 85 1.39 6.91 -10.91
C ILE A 85 2.74 6.60 -10.31
N VAL A 86 2.81 5.59 -9.44
CA VAL A 86 4.05 5.20 -8.77
C VAL A 86 4.53 3.90 -9.37
N ILE A 87 5.75 3.93 -9.90
CA ILE A 87 6.41 2.76 -10.47
C ILE A 87 7.82 2.71 -9.90
N GLU A 88 8.03 1.82 -8.93
CA GLU A 88 9.34 1.62 -8.32
C GLU A 88 9.63 0.12 -8.34
N LYS A 89 10.73 -0.24 -8.97
CA LYS A 89 11.05 -1.66 -9.15
C LYS A 89 12.24 -2.04 -8.29
N ASN A 90 12.14 -1.75 -7.00
CA ASN A 90 13.16 -2.14 -6.04
C ASN A 90 13.14 -3.65 -5.83
N GLU A 91 14.28 -4.20 -5.50
CA GLU A 91 14.38 -5.61 -5.17
C GLU A 91 13.89 -5.82 -3.75
N ARG A 92 12.91 -6.71 -3.60
CA ARG A 92 12.21 -6.88 -2.34
C ARG A 92 13.08 -7.45 -1.24
N TYR A 93 13.99 -8.35 -1.59
CA TYR A 93 14.80 -9.04 -0.60
C TYR A 93 15.93 -8.19 0.00
N VAL A 94 16.14 -6.99 -0.50
CA VAL A 94 17.16 -6.08 0.06
C VAL A 94 16.57 -4.99 0.94
N LEU A 95 15.31 -5.11 1.28
CA LEU A 95 14.61 -4.14 2.12
C LEU A 95 14.93 -4.32 3.60
#